data_8a99aeeb060cf7e3f0cd9825f6d8d0f2
#
_entry.id   8a99aeeb060cf7e3f0cd9825f6d8d0f2
#
_cell.length_a   1.000
_cell.length_b   1.000
_cell.length_c   1.000
_cell.angle_alpha   90.00
_cell.angle_beta   90.00
_cell.angle_gamma   90.00
#
_symmetry.space_group_name_H-M   'P 1'
#
loop_
_entity.id
_entity.type
_entity.pdbx_description
1 polymer ?
#
loop_
_entity_poly.entity_id
_entity_poly.type
_entity_poly.pdbx_seq_one_letter_code
_entity_poly.pdbx_strand_id
1 'polypeptide(L)'
;MGNPKAFLEIHRQEAGYRPIQDRIHDFSEVEQTLNTRERKLQASRCMDCGVPFCHWACPLGNKAPEWNDALYKGDWELAFKLLTSTNPFPEFTGRICPALCEKACVLNRFNHEPTTNREDEAAIIEAAFREGFIQPKTDIERNGKKVAVIGAGPAGLAAANDLNQRGYKVTVFEKNEAAGGLLRYGIPNFKLNKAIIDRRIRLMEAEGIEFRYGEAVESAAVSQQLTQQFDAVVISTGTPTARDLKAPGRELKGVHFALELLSQQNRILAGREFSKDERISAKGKDVLVIGGGDTGSDCIGTAHRQGCKSVTQIEIMPKPVEGPEDPQNPWPEWPRTLKTTSSHEEGCIRRWNINTLEFLGENGKLTGVKVQEIDWKPNPEGGRPIMVEKGKPEIIKAELVLLAMGFLKPEHPDYPANVFVCGDAANGASLVVRAMASGKQTANAVHKFLSK
;
A
#
# COMPACT_ATOMS: atom_id res chain seq x y z
N MET A 1 -1.15 4.14 -31.09
CA MET A 1 -2.19 3.10 -31.21
C MET A 1 -1.51 1.74 -31.25
N GLY A 2 -1.85 0.87 -30.29
CA GLY A 2 -1.32 -0.50 -30.28
C GLY A 2 -1.68 -1.29 -31.55
N ASN A 3 -1.46 -2.60 -31.54
CA ASN A 3 -1.95 -3.44 -32.62
C ASN A 3 -3.48 -3.58 -32.51
N PRO A 4 -4.29 -3.11 -33.46
CA PRO A 4 -5.75 -3.08 -33.34
C PRO A 4 -6.42 -4.46 -33.22
N LYS A 5 -5.69 -5.55 -33.49
CA LYS A 5 -6.17 -6.92 -33.31
C LYS A 5 -5.55 -7.68 -32.13
N ALA A 6 -4.52 -7.12 -31.50
CA ALA A 6 -3.76 -7.85 -30.47
C ALA A 6 -4.63 -8.32 -29.31
N PHE A 7 -5.61 -7.53 -28.86
CA PHE A 7 -6.52 -7.92 -27.76
C PHE A 7 -7.47 -9.09 -28.14
N LEU A 8 -7.59 -9.42 -29.42
CA LEU A 8 -8.35 -10.59 -29.93
C LEU A 8 -7.47 -11.84 -30.11
N GLU A 9 -6.18 -11.63 -30.34
CA GLU A 9 -5.24 -12.69 -30.74
C GLU A 9 -4.26 -13.07 -29.63
N ILE A 10 -4.01 -12.16 -28.69
CA ILE A 10 -3.03 -12.33 -27.61
C ILE A 10 -3.75 -12.34 -26.27
N HIS A 11 -3.65 -13.44 -25.54
CA HIS A 11 -4.19 -13.54 -24.18
C HIS A 11 -3.35 -12.74 -23.18
N ARG A 12 -3.98 -12.33 -22.05
CA ARG A 12 -3.27 -11.73 -20.93
C ARG A 12 -2.26 -12.74 -20.38
N GLN A 13 -1.02 -12.28 -20.24
CA GLN A 13 0.05 -13.01 -19.59
C GLN A 13 0.66 -12.14 -18.51
N GLU A 14 0.63 -12.60 -17.29
CA GLU A 14 1.35 -12.01 -16.15
C GLU A 14 2.71 -12.71 -16.01
N ALA A 15 3.68 -12.00 -15.44
CA ALA A 15 4.98 -12.59 -15.15
C ALA A 15 4.90 -13.65 -14.04
N GLY A 16 3.89 -13.55 -13.17
CA GLY A 16 3.66 -14.46 -12.06
C GLY A 16 4.64 -14.26 -10.92
N TYR A 17 4.74 -15.30 -10.10
CA TYR A 17 5.55 -15.29 -8.88
C TYR A 17 6.64 -16.37 -8.92
N ARG A 18 7.68 -16.19 -8.14
CA ARG A 18 8.67 -17.24 -7.85
C ARG A 18 7.97 -18.48 -7.25
N PRO A 19 8.46 -19.70 -7.51
CA PRO A 19 7.89 -20.94 -6.95
C PRO A 19 7.76 -20.85 -5.42
N ILE A 20 6.67 -21.40 -4.86
CA ILE A 20 6.36 -21.31 -3.43
C ILE A 20 7.50 -21.89 -2.59
N GLN A 21 8.02 -23.07 -2.98
CA GLN A 21 9.10 -23.75 -2.27
C GLN A 21 10.40 -22.93 -2.19
N ASP A 22 10.59 -21.95 -3.08
CA ASP A 22 11.80 -21.10 -3.07
C ASP A 22 11.53 -19.82 -2.29
N ARG A 23 10.36 -19.17 -2.57
CA ARG A 23 10.07 -17.82 -2.06
C ARG A 23 9.73 -17.75 -0.59
N ILE A 24 9.32 -18.87 0.05
CA ILE A 24 9.02 -18.91 1.49
C ILE A 24 10.29 -18.95 2.37
N HIS A 25 11.47 -19.13 1.78
CA HIS A 25 12.73 -19.24 2.53
C HIS A 25 13.53 -17.94 2.58
N ASP A 26 13.09 -16.91 1.87
CA ASP A 26 13.73 -15.60 1.85
C ASP A 26 12.71 -14.44 1.86
N PHE A 27 13.22 -13.22 1.98
CA PHE A 27 12.42 -11.99 1.94
C PHE A 27 12.66 -11.18 0.65
N SER A 28 13.17 -11.79 -0.41
CA SER A 28 13.33 -11.16 -1.73
C SER A 28 11.99 -11.00 -2.43
N GLU A 29 11.88 -10.04 -3.37
CA GLU A 29 10.64 -9.81 -4.11
C GLU A 29 10.12 -11.11 -4.76
N VAL A 30 8.84 -11.37 -4.60
CA VAL A 30 8.19 -12.60 -5.10
C VAL A 30 7.73 -12.47 -6.54
N GLU A 31 7.44 -11.25 -7.00
CA GLU A 31 7.02 -11.01 -8.38
C GLU A 31 8.18 -11.19 -9.35
N GLN A 32 7.88 -11.81 -10.48
CA GLN A 32 8.78 -11.93 -11.62
C GLN A 32 8.48 -10.80 -12.62
N THR A 33 9.27 -10.70 -13.67
CA THR A 33 9.05 -9.74 -14.75
C THR A 33 9.10 -10.44 -16.09
N LEU A 34 8.22 -10.03 -17.00
CA LEU A 34 8.26 -10.48 -18.40
C LEU A 34 9.51 -9.93 -19.10
N ASN A 35 10.04 -10.67 -20.04
CA ASN A 35 11.11 -10.16 -20.92
C ASN A 35 10.59 -9.05 -21.85
N THR A 36 11.49 -8.34 -22.50
CA THR A 36 11.16 -7.19 -23.36
C THR A 36 10.18 -7.55 -24.49
N ARG A 37 10.31 -8.73 -25.10
CA ARG A 37 9.43 -9.18 -26.20
C ARG A 37 8.01 -9.45 -25.68
N GLU A 38 7.90 -10.20 -24.59
CA GLU A 38 6.61 -10.50 -23.95
C GLU A 38 5.93 -9.22 -23.47
N ARG A 39 6.69 -8.30 -22.87
CA ARG A 39 6.19 -7.01 -22.41
C ARG A 39 5.59 -6.18 -23.53
N LYS A 40 6.27 -6.10 -24.69
CA LYS A 40 5.76 -5.44 -25.89
C LYS A 40 4.46 -6.07 -26.39
N LEU A 41 4.37 -7.40 -26.36
CA LEU A 41 3.15 -8.12 -26.75
C LEU A 41 1.99 -7.80 -25.80
N GLN A 42 2.23 -7.75 -24.48
CA GLN A 42 1.18 -7.39 -23.52
C GLN A 42 0.75 -5.93 -23.68
N ALA A 43 1.66 -5.00 -23.84
CA ALA A 43 1.36 -3.59 -24.09
C ALA A 43 0.55 -3.38 -25.39
N SER A 44 0.82 -4.18 -26.43
CA SER A 44 0.09 -4.09 -27.71
C SER A 44 -1.41 -4.38 -27.60
N ARG A 45 -1.85 -5.07 -26.53
CA ARG A 45 -3.25 -5.40 -26.26
C ARG A 45 -4.10 -4.18 -25.89
N CYS A 46 -3.48 -3.05 -25.56
CA CYS A 46 -4.22 -1.83 -25.27
C CYS A 46 -4.97 -1.34 -26.50
N MET A 47 -6.30 -1.17 -26.36
CA MET A 47 -7.18 -0.74 -27.46
C MET A 47 -7.12 0.76 -27.76
N ASP A 48 -6.38 1.54 -26.99
CA ASP A 48 -6.34 3.01 -27.09
C ASP A 48 -7.74 3.63 -27.13
N CYS A 49 -8.51 3.37 -26.07
CA CYS A 49 -9.92 3.74 -26.01
C CYS A 49 -10.10 5.26 -26.07
N GLY A 50 -11.02 5.77 -26.91
CA GLY A 50 -11.37 7.18 -26.95
C GLY A 50 -11.96 7.72 -25.64
N VAL A 51 -12.52 6.83 -24.80
CA VAL A 51 -12.90 7.12 -23.40
C VAL A 51 -12.17 6.12 -22.51
N PRO A 52 -10.95 6.48 -22.03
CA PRO A 52 -10.11 5.56 -21.29
C PRO A 52 -10.54 5.47 -19.81
N PHE A 53 -11.35 4.49 -19.46
CA PHE A 53 -11.77 4.23 -18.08
C PHE A 53 -10.60 4.00 -17.13
N CYS A 54 -9.47 3.51 -17.62
CA CYS A 54 -8.23 3.37 -16.86
C CYS A 54 -7.68 4.72 -16.35
N HIS A 55 -7.82 5.82 -17.10
CA HIS A 55 -7.49 7.18 -16.64
C HIS A 55 -8.39 7.62 -15.50
N TRP A 56 -9.72 7.44 -15.69
CA TRP A 56 -10.70 7.83 -14.70
C TRP A 56 -10.56 7.05 -13.39
N ALA A 57 -10.32 5.76 -13.46
CA ALA A 57 -10.19 4.90 -12.29
C ALA A 57 -8.87 5.13 -11.51
N CYS A 58 -7.84 5.67 -12.16
CA CYS A 58 -6.57 5.96 -11.51
C CYS A 58 -6.64 7.30 -10.79
N PRO A 59 -6.45 7.37 -9.44
CA PRO A 59 -6.43 8.64 -8.71
C PRO A 59 -5.37 9.63 -9.18
N LEU A 60 -4.29 9.16 -9.81
CA LEU A 60 -3.25 9.99 -10.42
C LEU A 60 -3.59 10.40 -11.86
N GLY A 61 -4.63 9.84 -12.46
CA GLY A 61 -4.99 10.08 -13.86
C GLY A 61 -3.94 9.55 -14.84
N ASN A 62 -3.36 8.37 -14.58
CA ASN A 62 -2.33 7.79 -15.41
C ASN A 62 -2.78 7.59 -16.85
N LYS A 63 -1.92 7.98 -17.79
CA LYS A 63 -2.14 7.91 -19.23
C LYS A 63 -1.74 6.53 -19.76
N ALA A 64 -2.48 5.49 -19.34
CA ALA A 64 -2.14 4.11 -19.67
C ALA A 64 -2.14 3.79 -21.18
N PRO A 65 -3.10 4.26 -22.00
CA PRO A 65 -3.04 4.03 -23.44
C PRO A 65 -1.77 4.59 -24.08
N GLU A 66 -1.39 5.81 -23.75
CA GLU A 66 -0.28 6.52 -24.35
C GLU A 66 1.07 5.84 -24.04
N TRP A 67 1.32 5.46 -22.79
CA TRP A 67 2.58 4.79 -22.47
C TRP A 67 2.58 3.31 -22.87
N ASN A 68 1.42 2.64 -22.97
CA ASN A 68 1.33 1.30 -23.57
C ASN A 68 1.69 1.33 -25.07
N ASP A 69 1.24 2.34 -25.81
CA ASP A 69 1.60 2.50 -27.23
C ASP A 69 3.10 2.74 -27.41
N ALA A 70 3.69 3.61 -26.58
CA ALA A 70 5.13 3.84 -26.59
C ALA A 70 5.91 2.55 -26.27
N LEU A 71 5.49 1.81 -25.26
CA LEU A 71 6.11 0.55 -24.84
C LEU A 71 6.01 -0.51 -25.94
N TYR A 72 4.85 -0.65 -26.58
CA TYR A 72 4.66 -1.53 -27.73
C TYR A 72 5.62 -1.21 -28.88
N LYS A 73 5.80 0.06 -29.20
CA LYS A 73 6.75 0.53 -30.21
C LYS A 73 8.21 0.35 -29.80
N GLY A 74 8.47 0.12 -28.52
CA GLY A 74 9.81 -0.02 -27.94
C GLY A 74 10.47 1.30 -27.61
N ASP A 75 9.71 2.38 -27.55
CA ASP A 75 10.16 3.69 -27.10
C ASP A 75 10.01 3.79 -25.58
N TRP A 76 10.98 3.21 -24.87
CA TRP A 76 11.02 3.16 -23.41
C TRP A 76 11.18 4.55 -22.77
N GLU A 77 11.91 5.45 -23.42
CA GLU A 77 12.10 6.81 -22.93
C GLU A 77 10.78 7.61 -23.00
N LEU A 78 10.06 7.52 -24.11
CA LEU A 78 8.75 8.15 -24.22
C LEU A 78 7.74 7.54 -23.24
N ALA A 79 7.71 6.19 -23.10
CA ALA A 79 6.87 5.52 -22.12
C ALA A 79 7.14 6.03 -20.70
N PHE A 80 8.41 6.18 -20.33
CA PHE A 80 8.82 6.76 -19.06
C PHE A 80 8.34 8.23 -18.89
N LYS A 81 8.53 9.09 -19.88
CA LYS A 81 8.09 10.50 -19.84
C LYS A 81 6.57 10.60 -19.68
N LEU A 82 5.81 9.79 -20.40
CA LEU A 82 4.35 9.76 -20.32
C LEU A 82 3.87 9.28 -18.95
N LEU A 83 4.44 8.18 -18.44
CA LEU A 83 4.10 7.62 -17.13
C LEU A 83 4.39 8.61 -16.00
N THR A 84 5.58 9.20 -15.99
CA THR A 84 6.01 10.11 -14.92
C THR A 84 5.38 11.50 -15.02
N SER A 85 4.72 11.83 -16.11
CA SER A 85 3.95 13.09 -16.23
C SER A 85 2.78 13.15 -15.23
N THR A 86 2.28 12.00 -14.79
CA THR A 86 1.17 11.89 -13.83
C THR A 86 1.59 11.19 -12.53
N ASN A 87 2.41 10.15 -12.62
CA ASN A 87 2.82 9.33 -11.48
C ASN A 87 4.27 9.66 -11.07
N PRO A 88 4.50 10.25 -9.88
CA PRO A 88 5.85 10.59 -9.44
C PRO A 88 6.69 9.38 -9.02
N PHE A 89 6.07 8.26 -8.64
CA PHE A 89 6.75 7.09 -8.08
C PHE A 89 6.21 5.77 -8.65
N PRO A 90 6.38 5.51 -9.97
CA PRO A 90 5.89 4.27 -10.59
C PRO A 90 6.52 3.01 -9.99
N GLU A 91 7.71 3.09 -9.43
CA GLU A 91 8.38 1.98 -8.75
C GLU A 91 7.62 1.48 -7.51
N PHE A 92 6.82 2.35 -6.87
CA PHE A 92 5.96 1.94 -5.76
C PHE A 92 4.63 1.40 -6.27
N THR A 93 3.93 2.16 -7.13
CA THR A 93 2.63 1.76 -7.65
C THR A 93 2.70 0.49 -8.49
N GLY A 94 3.72 0.34 -9.30
CA GLY A 94 3.94 -0.84 -10.14
C GLY A 94 4.13 -2.14 -9.34
N ARG A 95 4.48 -2.05 -8.04
CA ARG A 95 4.63 -3.21 -7.16
C ARG A 95 3.44 -3.47 -6.24
N ILE A 96 2.85 -2.40 -5.67
CA ILE A 96 1.89 -2.56 -4.57
C ILE A 96 0.52 -1.92 -4.81
N CYS A 97 0.32 -1.24 -5.95
CA CYS A 97 -1.02 -0.76 -6.31
C CYS A 97 -1.91 -1.95 -6.70
N PRO A 98 -3.16 -2.01 -6.22
CA PRO A 98 -4.07 -3.08 -6.63
C PRO A 98 -4.55 -2.95 -8.07
N ALA A 99 -4.06 -1.95 -8.83
CA ALA A 99 -4.35 -1.71 -10.24
C ALA A 99 -5.83 -1.40 -10.54
N LEU A 100 -6.35 -0.32 -9.93
CA LEU A 100 -7.71 0.18 -10.21
C LEU A 100 -7.94 0.37 -11.73
N CYS A 101 -6.91 0.82 -12.45
CA CYS A 101 -6.92 1.00 -13.90
C CYS A 101 -7.17 -0.30 -14.67
N GLU A 102 -6.65 -1.43 -14.20
CA GLU A 102 -6.87 -2.74 -14.83
C GLU A 102 -8.30 -3.23 -14.57
N LYS A 103 -8.84 -3.01 -13.36
CA LYS A 103 -10.22 -3.38 -13.06
C LYS A 103 -11.23 -2.58 -13.89
N ALA A 104 -10.94 -1.31 -14.17
CA ALA A 104 -11.76 -0.45 -15.03
C ALA A 104 -11.43 -0.58 -16.53
N CYS A 105 -10.42 -1.35 -16.91
CA CYS A 105 -10.08 -1.56 -18.31
C CYS A 105 -11.29 -2.16 -19.07
N VAL A 106 -11.54 -1.66 -20.28
CA VAL A 106 -12.65 -2.15 -21.12
C VAL A 106 -12.51 -3.64 -21.41
N LEU A 107 -11.28 -4.14 -21.60
CA LEU A 107 -11.03 -5.58 -21.78
C LEU A 107 -11.43 -6.41 -20.56
N ASN A 108 -11.36 -5.86 -19.37
CA ASN A 108 -11.84 -6.55 -18.16
C ASN A 108 -13.36 -6.77 -18.19
N ARG A 109 -14.12 -5.90 -18.88
CA ARG A 109 -15.57 -6.05 -19.04
C ARG A 109 -15.95 -7.16 -20.02
N PHE A 110 -15.14 -7.40 -21.05
CA PHE A 110 -15.47 -8.36 -22.12
C PHE A 110 -15.01 -9.79 -21.81
N ASN A 111 -13.73 -9.96 -21.47
CA ASN A 111 -13.11 -11.29 -21.34
C ASN A 111 -12.33 -11.47 -20.03
N HIS A 112 -12.41 -10.50 -19.11
CA HIS A 112 -11.68 -10.46 -17.84
C HIS A 112 -10.15 -10.51 -18.01
N GLU A 113 -9.66 -10.09 -19.18
CA GLU A 113 -8.24 -10.02 -19.50
C GLU A 113 -7.78 -8.57 -19.72
N PRO A 114 -7.74 -7.69 -18.69
CA PRO A 114 -7.28 -6.32 -18.83
C PRO A 114 -5.83 -6.25 -19.31
N THR A 115 -5.36 -5.04 -19.65
CA THR A 115 -3.93 -4.78 -19.87
C THR A 115 -3.12 -4.98 -18.58
N THR A 116 -1.81 -5.21 -18.70
CA THR A 116 -0.88 -5.46 -17.58
C THR A 116 -0.28 -4.18 -17.00
N ASN A 117 -1.10 -3.15 -16.82
CA ASN A 117 -0.64 -1.79 -16.51
C ASN A 117 0.29 -1.71 -15.30
N ARG A 118 0.00 -2.44 -14.22
CA ARG A 118 0.82 -2.41 -13.01
C ARG A 118 2.23 -2.95 -13.26
N GLU A 119 2.33 -4.08 -13.95
CA GLU A 119 3.63 -4.67 -14.30
C GLU A 119 4.37 -3.81 -15.32
N ASP A 120 3.64 -3.16 -16.24
CA ASP A 120 4.22 -2.27 -17.26
C ASP A 120 4.78 -1.01 -16.60
N GLU A 121 4.10 -0.43 -15.61
CA GLU A 121 4.64 0.66 -14.77
C GLU A 121 5.97 0.28 -14.13
N ALA A 122 6.04 -0.91 -13.49
CA ALA A 122 7.26 -1.40 -12.86
C ALA A 122 8.38 -1.59 -13.89
N ALA A 123 8.08 -2.19 -15.04
CA ALA A 123 9.06 -2.43 -16.10
C ALA A 123 9.61 -1.13 -16.69
N ILE A 124 8.74 -0.15 -16.96
CA ILE A 124 9.12 1.15 -17.53
C ILE A 124 10.06 1.89 -16.57
N ILE A 125 9.71 1.98 -15.27
CA ILE A 125 10.53 2.72 -14.31
C ILE A 125 11.86 2.03 -14.03
N GLU A 126 11.90 0.69 -13.97
CA GLU A 126 13.15 -0.04 -13.78
C GLU A 126 14.07 0.10 -15.02
N ALA A 127 13.50 0.09 -16.22
CA ALA A 127 14.25 0.40 -17.42
C ALA A 127 14.81 1.81 -17.39
N ALA A 128 14.01 2.82 -16.96
CA ALA A 128 14.44 4.20 -16.88
C ALA A 128 15.61 4.42 -15.91
N PHE A 129 15.62 3.73 -14.77
CA PHE A 129 16.77 3.76 -13.86
C PHE A 129 18.00 3.05 -14.45
N ARG A 130 17.81 1.91 -15.08
CA ARG A 130 18.91 1.11 -15.67
C ARG A 130 19.57 1.82 -16.86
N GLU A 131 18.77 2.40 -17.74
CA GLU A 131 19.25 3.12 -18.94
C GLU A 131 19.67 4.58 -18.65
N GLY A 132 19.50 5.06 -17.41
CA GLY A 132 19.92 6.40 -17.02
C GLY A 132 19.00 7.53 -17.49
N PHE A 133 17.74 7.25 -17.84
CA PHE A 133 16.76 8.29 -18.19
C PHE A 133 16.40 9.18 -17.00
N ILE A 134 16.59 8.66 -15.78
CA ILE A 134 16.34 9.38 -14.54
C ILE A 134 17.66 9.98 -14.04
N GLN A 135 17.70 11.32 -14.03
CA GLN A 135 18.79 12.11 -13.46
C GLN A 135 18.22 13.11 -12.45
N PRO A 136 18.96 13.43 -11.38
CA PRO A 136 18.54 14.48 -10.46
C PRO A 136 18.42 15.81 -11.18
N LYS A 137 17.32 16.53 -10.98
CA LYS A 137 17.15 17.90 -11.45
C LYS A 137 17.79 18.86 -10.45
N THR A 138 19.00 19.30 -10.74
CA THR A 138 19.79 20.16 -9.86
C THR A 138 19.68 21.65 -10.20
N ASP A 139 19.08 21.98 -11.34
CA ASP A 139 18.91 23.34 -11.89
C ASP A 139 17.56 23.98 -11.55
N ILE A 140 16.90 23.50 -10.49
CA ILE A 140 15.60 24.01 -10.07
C ILE A 140 15.74 25.43 -9.54
N GLU A 141 15.12 26.40 -10.22
CA GLU A 141 15.07 27.78 -9.77
C GLU A 141 14.27 27.92 -8.49
N ARG A 142 14.90 28.46 -7.43
CA ARG A 142 14.29 28.58 -6.10
C ARG A 142 13.52 29.88 -5.96
N ASN A 143 12.27 29.80 -5.51
CA ASN A 143 11.38 30.95 -5.33
C ASN A 143 11.51 31.64 -3.95
N GLY A 144 12.47 31.21 -3.12
CA GLY A 144 12.78 31.79 -1.81
C GLY A 144 11.86 31.31 -0.67
N LYS A 145 10.75 30.63 -0.94
CA LYS A 145 9.78 30.17 0.09
C LYS A 145 10.10 28.76 0.58
N LYS A 146 9.77 28.52 1.87
CA LYS A 146 10.09 27.29 2.59
C LYS A 146 8.81 26.53 2.95
N VAL A 147 8.80 25.22 2.72
CA VAL A 147 7.67 24.36 3.09
C VAL A 147 8.16 23.20 3.96
N ALA A 148 7.49 22.99 5.10
CA ALA A 148 7.68 21.81 5.94
C ALA A 148 6.69 20.71 5.53
N VAL A 149 7.18 19.47 5.43
CA VAL A 149 6.33 18.27 5.24
C VAL A 149 6.55 17.33 6.43
N ILE A 150 5.49 17.00 7.15
CA ILE A 150 5.53 16.16 8.35
C ILE A 150 5.08 14.76 7.98
N GLY A 151 6.01 13.82 7.99
CA GLY A 151 5.84 12.43 7.58
C GLY A 151 6.36 12.17 6.16
N ALA A 152 7.27 11.21 6.06
CA ALA A 152 7.90 10.78 4.80
C ALA A 152 7.25 9.52 4.20
N GLY A 153 5.93 9.34 4.39
CA GLY A 153 5.13 8.34 3.69
C GLY A 153 4.80 8.74 2.25
N PRO A 154 4.10 7.91 1.47
CA PRO A 154 3.85 8.16 0.04
C PRO A 154 3.16 9.51 -0.25
N ALA A 155 2.26 9.96 0.61
CA ALA A 155 1.60 11.26 0.46
C ALA A 155 2.58 12.42 0.66
N GLY A 156 3.38 12.37 1.74
CA GLY A 156 4.38 13.39 2.03
C GLY A 156 5.48 13.44 0.98
N LEU A 157 5.97 12.29 0.53
CA LEU A 157 6.95 12.21 -0.54
C LEU A 157 6.42 12.82 -1.85
N ALA A 158 5.15 12.52 -2.21
CA ALA A 158 4.53 13.07 -3.41
C ALA A 158 4.36 14.60 -3.31
N ALA A 159 3.94 15.11 -2.14
CA ALA A 159 3.83 16.55 -1.89
C ALA A 159 5.21 17.23 -1.94
N ALA A 160 6.21 16.64 -1.26
CA ALA A 160 7.57 17.17 -1.23
C ALA A 160 8.20 17.24 -2.63
N ASN A 161 8.05 16.17 -3.41
CA ASN A 161 8.54 16.12 -4.78
C ASN A 161 7.91 17.21 -5.66
N ASP A 162 6.59 17.33 -5.66
CA ASP A 162 5.88 18.32 -6.48
C ASP A 162 6.24 19.75 -6.06
N LEU A 163 6.29 20.06 -4.78
CA LEU A 163 6.69 21.37 -4.26
C LEU A 163 8.15 21.70 -4.59
N ASN A 164 9.06 20.73 -4.43
CA ASN A 164 10.46 20.91 -4.79
C ASN A 164 10.64 21.26 -6.28
N GLN A 165 9.94 20.52 -7.16
CA GLN A 165 9.98 20.79 -8.62
C GLN A 165 9.41 22.16 -8.99
N ARG A 166 8.62 22.81 -8.13
CA ARG A 166 8.10 24.18 -8.29
C ARG A 166 8.99 25.25 -7.65
N GLY A 167 10.17 24.89 -7.20
CA GLY A 167 11.16 25.81 -6.66
C GLY A 167 11.04 26.12 -5.17
N TYR A 168 10.15 25.46 -4.42
CA TYR A 168 10.09 25.60 -2.96
C TYR A 168 11.29 24.91 -2.30
N LYS A 169 11.82 25.49 -1.22
CA LYS A 169 12.76 24.79 -0.33
C LYS A 169 11.97 23.89 0.60
N VAL A 170 12.08 22.58 0.42
CA VAL A 170 11.29 21.59 1.15
C VAL A 170 12.14 20.90 2.21
N THR A 171 11.65 20.86 3.47
CA THR A 171 12.20 20.06 4.57
C THR A 171 11.16 19.03 4.98
N VAL A 172 11.52 17.75 4.96
CA VAL A 172 10.65 16.63 5.36
C VAL A 172 11.08 16.14 6.73
N PHE A 173 10.16 16.16 7.70
CA PHE A 173 10.36 15.64 9.05
C PHE A 173 9.79 14.23 9.15
N GLU A 174 10.60 13.28 9.57
CA GLU A 174 10.21 11.88 9.74
C GLU A 174 10.60 11.39 11.15
N LYS A 175 9.63 10.86 11.88
CA LYS A 175 9.82 10.35 13.25
C LYS A 175 10.70 9.09 13.34
N ASN A 176 10.73 8.31 12.27
CA ASN A 176 11.53 7.10 12.19
C ASN A 176 12.93 7.39 11.64
N GLU A 177 13.77 6.36 11.69
CA GLU A 177 15.16 6.38 11.24
C GLU A 177 15.34 6.52 9.72
N ALA A 178 14.26 6.32 8.92
CA ALA A 178 14.31 6.43 7.45
C ALA A 178 12.95 6.77 6.86
N ALA A 179 12.96 7.36 5.66
CA ALA A 179 11.75 7.68 4.89
C ALA A 179 11.05 6.45 4.30
N GLY A 180 9.78 6.60 3.98
CA GLY A 180 8.96 5.60 3.30
C GLY A 180 7.63 5.29 4.01
N GLY A 181 7.47 5.66 5.27
CA GLY A 181 6.24 5.37 6.03
C GLY A 181 5.85 3.89 5.94
N LEU A 182 4.59 3.57 5.63
CA LEU A 182 4.15 2.18 5.50
C LEU A 182 4.78 1.42 4.33
N LEU A 183 5.30 2.09 3.30
CA LEU A 183 6.10 1.43 2.25
C LEU A 183 7.32 0.71 2.84
N ARG A 184 7.95 1.33 3.84
CA ARG A 184 9.12 0.79 4.52
C ARG A 184 8.76 -0.09 5.71
N TYR A 185 7.86 0.39 6.57
CA TYR A 185 7.61 -0.23 7.87
C TYR A 185 6.37 -1.15 7.90
N GLY A 186 5.47 -1.04 6.93
CA GLY A 186 4.27 -1.88 6.84
C GLY A 186 4.39 -2.96 5.77
N ILE A 187 4.68 -2.56 4.53
CA ILE A 187 4.78 -3.50 3.41
C ILE A 187 5.99 -4.42 3.58
N PRO A 188 5.86 -5.75 3.47
CA PRO A 188 6.99 -6.67 3.54
C PRO A 188 8.00 -6.47 2.42
N ASN A 189 9.29 -6.77 2.69
CA ASN A 189 10.35 -6.65 1.69
C ASN A 189 10.11 -7.55 0.47
N PHE A 190 9.45 -8.67 0.63
CA PHE A 190 9.11 -9.59 -0.46
C PHE A 190 8.00 -9.07 -1.40
N LYS A 191 7.34 -7.96 -1.06
CA LYS A 191 6.41 -7.22 -1.96
C LYS A 191 7.02 -5.93 -2.49
N LEU A 192 7.87 -5.27 -1.70
CA LEU A 192 8.56 -4.05 -2.08
C LEU A 192 9.93 -4.02 -1.41
N ASN A 193 10.98 -4.24 -2.20
CA ASN A 193 12.36 -4.17 -1.74
C ASN A 193 12.69 -2.74 -1.26
N LYS A 194 13.24 -2.62 -0.05
CA LYS A 194 13.50 -1.31 0.57
C LYS A 194 14.59 -0.51 -0.15
N ALA A 195 15.49 -1.18 -0.88
CA ALA A 195 16.47 -0.52 -1.75
C ALA A 195 15.81 0.35 -2.86
N ILE A 196 14.59 0.00 -3.28
CA ILE A 196 13.82 0.79 -4.25
C ILE A 196 13.42 2.14 -3.62
N ILE A 197 13.00 2.12 -2.35
CA ILE A 197 12.67 3.35 -1.61
C ILE A 197 13.94 4.19 -1.44
N ASP A 198 15.05 3.56 -1.00
CA ASP A 198 16.31 4.26 -0.77
C ASP A 198 16.83 4.92 -2.06
N ARG A 199 16.68 4.24 -3.21
CA ARG A 199 17.04 4.80 -4.52
C ARG A 199 16.27 6.08 -4.81
N ARG A 200 14.96 6.10 -4.55
CA ARG A 200 14.11 7.28 -4.76
C ARG A 200 14.45 8.41 -3.78
N ILE A 201 14.68 8.09 -2.52
CA ILE A 201 15.04 9.12 -1.52
C ILE A 201 16.35 9.79 -1.89
N ARG A 202 17.40 9.02 -2.26
CA ARG A 202 18.67 9.59 -2.72
C ARG A 202 18.49 10.53 -3.92
N LEU A 203 17.60 10.21 -4.85
CA LEU A 203 17.28 11.10 -5.97
C LEU A 203 16.65 12.41 -5.47
N MET A 204 15.69 12.33 -4.56
CA MET A 204 15.01 13.50 -3.99
C MET A 204 15.97 14.37 -3.16
N GLU A 205 16.90 13.76 -2.43
CA GLU A 205 17.97 14.47 -1.70
C GLU A 205 18.91 15.19 -2.66
N ALA A 206 19.31 14.52 -3.75
CA ALA A 206 20.15 15.12 -4.79
C ALA A 206 19.46 16.30 -5.51
N GLU A 207 18.12 16.32 -5.56
CA GLU A 207 17.31 17.42 -6.08
C GLU A 207 17.10 18.55 -5.05
N GLY A 208 17.65 18.42 -3.84
CA GLY A 208 17.69 19.46 -2.81
C GLY A 208 16.56 19.42 -1.80
N ILE A 209 15.84 18.30 -1.66
CA ILE A 209 14.91 18.07 -0.54
C ILE A 209 15.73 17.66 0.69
N GLU A 210 15.51 18.36 1.81
CA GLU A 210 16.14 18.07 3.10
C GLU A 210 15.26 17.06 3.87
N PHE A 211 15.84 15.94 4.31
CA PHE A 211 15.18 14.97 5.19
C PHE A 211 15.76 15.05 6.59
N ARG A 212 14.89 15.14 7.61
CA ARG A 212 15.23 15.12 9.03
C ARG A 212 14.62 13.88 9.66
N TYR A 213 15.44 12.90 9.93
CA TYR A 213 15.05 11.63 10.51
C TYR A 213 15.12 11.64 12.04
N GLY A 214 14.30 10.81 12.70
CA GLY A 214 14.21 10.75 14.15
C GLY A 214 13.51 11.96 14.80
N GLU A 215 12.93 12.84 13.99
CA GLU A 215 12.23 14.04 14.46
C GLU A 215 10.71 13.86 14.43
N ALA A 216 10.12 13.54 15.59
CA ALA A 216 8.68 13.52 15.77
C ALA A 216 8.16 14.95 15.97
N VAL A 217 7.20 15.37 15.14
CA VAL A 217 6.57 16.69 15.26
C VAL A 217 5.18 16.53 15.89
N GLU A 218 5.03 17.10 17.07
CA GLU A 218 3.76 17.14 17.80
C GLU A 218 2.81 18.21 17.23
N SER A 219 1.49 17.99 17.33
CA SER A 219 0.48 18.91 16.80
C SER A 219 0.62 20.35 17.35
N ALA A 220 1.01 20.49 18.63
CA ALA A 220 1.28 21.81 19.24
C ALA A 220 2.46 22.51 18.57
N ALA A 221 3.55 21.80 18.26
CA ALA A 221 4.72 22.34 17.58
C ALA A 221 4.39 22.82 16.16
N VAL A 222 3.44 22.17 15.46
CA VAL A 222 2.96 22.63 14.16
C VAL A 222 2.47 24.06 14.24
N SER A 223 1.53 24.34 15.16
CA SER A 223 0.89 25.67 15.28
C SER A 223 1.80 26.74 15.88
N GLN A 224 2.72 26.35 16.77
CA GLN A 224 3.51 27.32 17.55
C GLN A 224 4.89 27.64 16.95
N GLN A 225 5.51 26.67 16.29
CA GLN A 225 6.89 26.78 15.81
C GLN A 225 7.01 26.71 14.28
N LEU A 226 6.47 25.66 13.66
CA LEU A 226 6.68 25.43 12.24
C LEU A 226 5.98 26.47 11.36
N THR A 227 4.81 26.93 11.74
CA THR A 227 4.08 27.98 11.00
C THR A 227 4.78 29.35 11.03
N GLN A 228 5.73 29.56 11.94
CA GLN A 228 6.56 30.77 12.01
C GLN A 228 7.88 30.62 11.24
N GLN A 229 8.37 29.39 11.08
CA GLN A 229 9.65 29.09 10.43
C GLN A 229 9.50 28.75 8.94
N PHE A 230 8.31 28.30 8.53
CA PHE A 230 7.98 27.88 7.18
C PHE A 230 6.77 28.66 6.66
N ASP A 231 6.79 29.00 5.38
CA ASP A 231 5.68 29.69 4.71
C ASP A 231 4.40 28.82 4.64
N ALA A 232 4.57 27.50 4.55
CA ALA A 232 3.49 26.53 4.67
C ALA A 232 3.96 25.22 5.32
N VAL A 233 3.00 24.48 5.92
CA VAL A 233 3.22 23.17 6.55
C VAL A 233 2.25 22.15 5.98
N VAL A 234 2.75 20.98 5.59
CA VAL A 234 1.94 19.85 5.10
C VAL A 234 2.02 18.71 6.10
N ILE A 235 0.89 18.28 6.64
CA ILE A 235 0.76 17.13 7.55
C ILE A 235 0.40 15.90 6.74
N SER A 236 1.27 14.89 6.74
CA SER A 236 1.14 13.63 6.01
C SER A 236 1.50 12.41 6.88
N THR A 237 1.13 12.47 8.16
CA THR A 237 1.48 11.50 9.21
C THR A 237 0.77 10.15 9.11
N GLY A 238 -0.15 10.01 8.16
CA GLY A 238 -0.93 8.78 7.95
C GLY A 238 -1.97 8.53 9.04
N THR A 239 -2.30 7.25 9.25
CA THR A 239 -3.22 6.75 10.27
C THR A 239 -2.46 5.86 11.25
N PRO A 240 -1.79 6.43 12.28
CA PRO A 240 -0.88 5.68 13.14
C PRO A 240 -1.60 4.73 14.11
N THR A 241 -2.88 4.95 14.39
CA THR A 241 -3.65 4.19 15.40
C THR A 241 -4.34 2.99 14.75
N ALA A 242 -3.91 1.78 15.09
CA ALA A 242 -4.60 0.55 14.70
C ALA A 242 -5.94 0.40 15.45
N ARG A 243 -6.91 -0.26 14.81
CA ARG A 243 -8.12 -0.71 15.51
C ARG A 243 -7.77 -1.84 16.45
N ASP A 244 -8.19 -1.73 17.69
CA ASP A 244 -7.97 -2.75 18.71
C ASP A 244 -9.23 -3.58 18.95
N LEU A 245 -9.04 -4.80 19.50
CA LEU A 245 -10.08 -5.72 19.86
C LEU A 245 -10.18 -5.82 21.40
N LYS A 246 -11.23 -5.22 21.95
CA LYS A 246 -11.49 -5.24 23.39
C LYS A 246 -12.14 -6.57 23.81
N ALA A 247 -11.33 -7.63 23.83
CA ALA A 247 -11.76 -8.94 24.31
C ALA A 247 -10.94 -9.37 25.53
N PRO A 248 -11.48 -10.16 26.45
CA PRO A 248 -10.72 -10.70 27.59
C PRO A 248 -9.43 -11.39 27.11
N GLY A 249 -8.34 -11.24 27.86
CA GLY A 249 -7.04 -11.82 27.53
C GLY A 249 -6.24 -11.04 26.46
N ARG A 250 -6.69 -9.83 26.06
CA ARG A 250 -5.99 -8.99 25.07
C ARG A 250 -4.53 -8.69 25.46
N GLU A 251 -4.25 -8.65 26.76
CA GLU A 251 -2.94 -8.38 27.36
C GLU A 251 -1.97 -9.57 27.35
N LEU A 252 -2.40 -10.76 26.95
CA LEU A 252 -1.57 -11.96 26.94
C LEU A 252 -0.37 -11.79 25.98
N LYS A 253 0.79 -12.29 26.39
CA LYS A 253 1.97 -12.38 25.55
C LYS A 253 1.66 -13.28 24.34
N GLY A 254 1.80 -12.72 23.15
CA GLY A 254 1.49 -13.38 21.89
C GLY A 254 0.34 -12.72 21.13
N VAL A 255 -0.34 -11.71 21.70
CA VAL A 255 -1.36 -10.91 21.00
C VAL A 255 -0.76 -9.56 20.62
N HIS A 256 -0.55 -9.36 19.32
CA HIS A 256 0.15 -8.17 18.77
C HIS A 256 -0.67 -7.50 17.68
N PHE A 257 -0.44 -6.21 17.47
CA PHE A 257 -0.87 -5.58 16.24
C PHE A 257 -0.04 -6.07 15.04
N ALA A 258 -0.67 -6.23 13.89
CA ALA A 258 -0.01 -6.66 12.65
C ALA A 258 1.22 -5.81 12.30
N LEU A 259 1.11 -4.49 12.43
CA LEU A 259 2.21 -3.58 12.13
C LEU A 259 3.42 -3.72 13.07
N GLU A 260 3.24 -4.23 14.28
CA GLU A 260 4.37 -4.50 15.19
C GLU A 260 5.27 -5.59 14.60
N LEU A 261 4.68 -6.72 14.15
CA LEU A 261 5.42 -7.79 13.46
C LEU A 261 6.07 -7.29 12.18
N LEU A 262 5.28 -6.65 11.29
CA LEU A 262 5.74 -6.23 9.98
C LEU A 262 6.86 -5.18 10.08
N SER A 263 6.69 -4.19 10.94
CA SER A 263 7.69 -3.16 11.18
C SER A 263 8.96 -3.72 11.81
N GLN A 264 8.83 -4.62 12.77
CA GLN A 264 9.97 -5.28 13.40
C GLN A 264 10.73 -6.14 12.38
N GLN A 265 10.02 -6.94 11.56
CA GLN A 265 10.67 -7.77 10.54
C GLN A 265 11.42 -6.93 9.50
N ASN A 266 10.84 -5.83 9.03
CA ASN A 266 11.51 -4.94 8.10
C ASN A 266 12.76 -4.28 8.71
N ARG A 267 12.71 -3.91 9.99
CA ARG A 267 13.87 -3.38 10.72
C ARG A 267 14.97 -4.44 10.91
N ILE A 268 14.58 -5.69 11.16
CA ILE A 268 15.55 -6.81 11.23
C ILE A 268 16.26 -6.97 9.89
N LEU A 269 15.54 -6.91 8.77
CA LEU A 269 16.13 -6.97 7.43
C LEU A 269 17.04 -5.77 7.12
N ALA A 270 16.77 -4.63 7.76
CA ALA A 270 17.63 -3.44 7.70
C ALA A 270 18.83 -3.48 8.68
N GLY A 271 19.04 -4.61 9.38
CA GLY A 271 20.19 -4.81 10.27
C GLY A 271 19.96 -4.43 11.74
N ARG A 272 18.72 -4.04 12.13
CA ARG A 272 18.42 -3.77 13.54
C ARG A 272 18.27 -5.06 14.32
N GLU A 273 19.00 -5.17 15.42
CA GLU A 273 18.88 -6.27 16.35
C GLU A 273 17.76 -6.04 17.37
N PHE A 274 17.11 -7.11 17.78
CA PHE A 274 16.11 -7.15 18.85
C PHE A 274 16.46 -8.30 19.80
N SER A 275 16.31 -8.07 21.07
CA SER A 275 16.48 -9.13 22.07
C SER A 275 15.44 -10.24 21.87
N LYS A 276 15.69 -11.41 22.43
CA LYS A 276 14.80 -12.57 22.32
C LYS A 276 13.40 -12.27 22.90
N ASP A 277 13.32 -11.44 23.94
CA ASP A 277 12.06 -11.11 24.61
C ASP A 277 11.25 -10.04 23.86
N GLU A 278 11.92 -9.17 23.11
CA GLU A 278 11.28 -8.15 22.26
C GLU A 278 10.84 -8.70 20.90
N ARG A 279 11.43 -9.81 20.48
CA ARG A 279 11.23 -10.33 19.13
C ARG A 279 9.88 -11.03 18.98
N ILE A 280 9.02 -10.47 18.13
CA ILE A 280 7.79 -11.13 17.67
C ILE A 280 8.19 -12.18 16.63
N SER A 281 7.97 -13.45 16.94
CA SER A 281 8.37 -14.55 16.07
C SER A 281 7.26 -15.58 15.92
N ALA A 282 6.97 -15.92 14.66
CA ALA A 282 6.05 -17.00 14.30
C ALA A 282 6.72 -18.37 14.26
N LYS A 283 8.04 -18.47 14.44
CA LYS A 283 8.80 -19.71 14.30
C LYS A 283 8.24 -20.83 15.16
N GLY A 284 7.81 -21.92 14.51
CA GLY A 284 7.27 -23.14 15.16
C GLY A 284 5.92 -22.96 15.84
N LYS A 285 5.22 -21.84 15.63
CA LYS A 285 3.93 -21.51 16.28
C LYS A 285 2.74 -21.73 15.36
N ASP A 286 1.60 -21.99 15.96
CA ASP A 286 0.31 -21.86 15.34
C ASP A 286 -0.09 -20.37 15.38
N VAL A 287 -0.28 -19.74 14.21
CA VAL A 287 -0.52 -18.31 14.05
C VAL A 287 -1.97 -18.04 13.66
N LEU A 288 -2.63 -17.11 14.32
CA LEU A 288 -3.96 -16.62 13.95
C LEU A 288 -3.86 -15.15 13.52
N VAL A 289 -4.34 -14.86 12.31
CA VAL A 289 -4.48 -13.49 11.79
C VAL A 289 -5.95 -13.08 11.85
N ILE A 290 -6.25 -11.99 12.52
CA ILE A 290 -7.61 -11.43 12.63
C ILE A 290 -7.73 -10.23 11.71
N GLY A 291 -8.49 -10.41 10.61
CA GLY A 291 -8.73 -9.43 9.56
C GLY A 291 -8.34 -9.93 8.17
N GLY A 292 -9.21 -9.70 7.18
CA GLY A 292 -9.14 -10.24 5.81
C GLY A 292 -8.45 -9.36 4.78
N GLY A 293 -7.90 -8.19 5.18
CA GLY A 293 -7.30 -7.22 4.27
C GLY A 293 -5.83 -7.50 3.89
N ASP A 294 -5.23 -6.58 3.13
CA ASP A 294 -3.86 -6.70 2.64
C ASP A 294 -2.83 -6.80 3.78
N THR A 295 -3.05 -6.08 4.91
CA THR A 295 -2.19 -6.19 6.11
C THR A 295 -2.20 -7.61 6.70
N GLY A 296 -3.37 -8.27 6.71
CA GLY A 296 -3.49 -9.67 7.14
C GLY A 296 -2.71 -10.60 6.21
N SER A 297 -2.85 -10.41 4.90
CA SER A 297 -2.06 -11.14 3.89
C SER A 297 -0.55 -10.96 4.09
N ASP A 298 -0.09 -9.76 4.41
CA ASP A 298 1.32 -9.47 4.67
C ASP A 298 1.84 -10.21 5.91
N CYS A 299 1.00 -10.33 6.95
CA CYS A 299 1.30 -11.13 8.12
C CYS A 299 1.41 -12.63 7.81
N ILE A 300 0.53 -13.18 6.95
CA ILE A 300 0.59 -14.58 6.52
C ILE A 300 1.93 -14.88 5.86
N GLY A 301 2.30 -14.12 4.82
CA GLY A 301 3.57 -14.33 4.11
C GLY A 301 4.80 -14.12 4.99
N THR A 302 4.73 -13.19 5.96
CA THR A 302 5.80 -12.98 6.93
C THR A 302 5.92 -14.15 7.90
N ALA A 303 4.79 -14.71 8.39
CA ALA A 303 4.76 -15.85 9.29
C ALA A 303 5.36 -17.11 8.63
N HIS A 304 5.04 -17.37 7.36
CA HIS A 304 5.65 -18.48 6.61
C HIS A 304 7.17 -18.35 6.52
N ARG A 305 7.68 -17.16 6.17
CA ARG A 305 9.13 -16.89 6.09
C ARG A 305 9.83 -16.97 7.44
N GLN A 306 9.12 -16.73 8.52
CA GLN A 306 9.63 -16.97 9.86
C GLN A 306 9.59 -18.45 10.29
N GLY A 307 8.98 -19.35 9.51
CA GLY A 307 8.87 -20.77 9.78
C GLY A 307 7.76 -21.12 10.79
N CYS A 308 6.59 -20.55 10.63
CA CYS A 308 5.41 -20.93 11.43
C CYS A 308 5.01 -22.39 11.20
N LYS A 309 4.28 -22.98 12.15
CA LYS A 309 3.73 -24.32 12.03
C LYS A 309 2.45 -24.34 11.20
N SER A 310 1.59 -23.38 11.44
CA SER A 310 0.34 -23.18 10.69
C SER A 310 -0.08 -21.73 10.71
N VAL A 311 -0.87 -21.29 9.72
CA VAL A 311 -1.52 -19.98 9.71
C VAL A 311 -3.01 -20.15 9.45
N THR A 312 -3.82 -19.55 10.32
CA THR A 312 -5.27 -19.38 10.12
C THR A 312 -5.59 -17.89 10.03
N GLN A 313 -6.42 -17.50 9.09
CA GLN A 313 -6.96 -16.15 8.98
C GLN A 313 -8.46 -16.18 9.24
N ILE A 314 -8.95 -15.30 10.10
CA ILE A 314 -10.38 -15.13 10.35
C ILE A 314 -10.82 -13.72 10.01
N GLU A 315 -12.04 -13.61 9.49
CA GLU A 315 -12.68 -12.35 9.16
C GLU A 315 -14.09 -12.33 9.73
N ILE A 316 -14.48 -11.22 10.34
CA ILE A 316 -15.82 -11.05 10.90
C ILE A 316 -16.87 -10.84 9.81
N MET A 317 -16.46 -10.30 8.66
CA MET A 317 -17.35 -10.06 7.54
C MET A 317 -17.65 -11.36 6.76
N PRO A 318 -18.75 -11.39 5.98
CA PRO A 318 -19.04 -12.51 5.09
C PRO A 318 -17.93 -12.72 4.06
N LYS A 319 -17.85 -13.96 3.56
CA LYS A 319 -16.95 -14.29 2.45
C LYS A 319 -17.31 -13.42 1.24
N PRO A 320 -16.34 -12.68 0.66
CA PRO A 320 -16.60 -11.94 -0.56
C PRO A 320 -17.01 -12.85 -1.72
N VAL A 321 -17.72 -12.31 -2.69
CA VAL A 321 -18.12 -13.03 -3.90
C VAL A 321 -16.88 -13.57 -4.62
N GLU A 322 -16.95 -14.79 -5.09
CA GLU A 322 -15.90 -15.39 -5.93
C GLU A 322 -16.10 -15.01 -7.39
N GLY A 323 -14.99 -14.88 -8.11
CA GLY A 323 -15.02 -14.52 -9.53
C GLY A 323 -14.67 -13.07 -9.80
N PRO A 324 -14.71 -12.65 -11.06
CA PRO A 324 -14.25 -11.33 -11.49
C PRO A 324 -15.29 -10.22 -11.30
N GLU A 325 -16.57 -10.54 -11.12
CA GLU A 325 -17.69 -9.61 -11.07
C GLU A 325 -18.28 -9.48 -9.66
N ASP A 326 -18.70 -8.27 -9.33
CA ASP A 326 -19.44 -7.95 -8.10
C ASP A 326 -20.74 -7.25 -8.49
N PRO A 327 -21.90 -7.89 -8.32
CA PRO A 327 -23.18 -7.28 -8.67
C PRO A 327 -23.51 -5.98 -7.91
N GLN A 328 -22.91 -5.77 -6.74
CA GLN A 328 -23.10 -4.56 -5.92
C GLN A 328 -22.18 -3.42 -6.35
N ASN A 329 -21.06 -3.74 -6.99
CA ASN A 329 -20.12 -2.76 -7.52
C ASN A 329 -19.75 -3.16 -8.96
N PRO A 330 -20.70 -2.98 -9.92
CA PRO A 330 -20.52 -3.41 -11.30
C PRO A 330 -19.43 -2.59 -11.99
N TRP A 331 -18.81 -3.16 -13.02
CA TRP A 331 -17.86 -2.44 -13.87
C TRP A 331 -18.47 -1.07 -14.32
N PRO A 332 -17.70 0.01 -14.30
CA PRO A 332 -16.23 0.13 -14.11
C PRO A 332 -15.78 0.33 -12.64
N GLU A 333 -16.68 0.18 -11.68
CA GLU A 333 -16.35 0.32 -10.27
C GLU A 333 -15.41 -0.78 -9.79
N TRP A 334 -14.78 -0.54 -8.63
CA TRP A 334 -13.90 -1.51 -8.00
C TRP A 334 -14.70 -2.68 -7.40
N PRO A 335 -14.57 -3.91 -7.91
CA PRO A 335 -15.32 -5.06 -7.40
C PRO A 335 -14.81 -5.49 -6.02
N ARG A 336 -15.73 -5.82 -5.12
CA ARG A 336 -15.44 -6.37 -3.78
C ARG A 336 -15.43 -7.89 -3.80
N THR A 337 -14.63 -8.47 -4.67
CA THR A 337 -14.50 -9.91 -4.83
C THR A 337 -13.41 -10.48 -3.94
N LEU A 338 -13.44 -11.81 -3.74
CA LEU A 338 -12.44 -12.54 -2.98
C LEU A 338 -11.06 -12.38 -3.61
N LYS A 339 -10.13 -11.79 -2.87
CA LYS A 339 -8.75 -11.66 -3.30
C LYS A 339 -7.92 -12.82 -2.73
N THR A 340 -7.15 -13.46 -3.60
CA THR A 340 -6.08 -14.38 -3.20
C THR A 340 -4.76 -13.75 -3.63
N THR A 341 -3.85 -13.57 -2.68
CA THR A 341 -2.54 -12.97 -2.89
C THR A 341 -1.47 -14.06 -2.89
N SER A 342 -0.25 -13.73 -3.33
CA SER A 342 0.90 -14.65 -3.24
C SER A 342 1.10 -15.23 -1.85
N SER A 343 0.82 -14.46 -0.78
CA SER A 343 0.92 -14.94 0.61
C SER A 343 -0.15 -15.97 0.97
N HIS A 344 -1.36 -15.84 0.42
CA HIS A 344 -2.42 -16.86 0.62
C HIS A 344 -2.10 -18.17 -0.10
N GLU A 345 -1.47 -18.09 -1.27
CA GLU A 345 -1.03 -19.26 -2.04
C GLU A 345 0.07 -20.07 -1.30
N GLU A 346 0.85 -19.41 -0.45
CA GLU A 346 1.90 -20.03 0.39
C GLU A 346 1.32 -20.94 1.48
N GLY A 347 -0.01 -20.90 1.68
CA GLY A 347 -0.74 -21.78 2.60
C GLY A 347 -1.40 -21.00 3.74
N CYS A 348 -2.73 -21.08 3.83
CA CYS A 348 -3.49 -20.45 4.90
C CYS A 348 -4.91 -21.02 4.94
N ILE A 349 -5.38 -21.34 6.15
CA ILE A 349 -6.79 -21.63 6.38
C ILE A 349 -7.53 -20.31 6.52
N ARG A 350 -8.49 -20.01 5.63
CA ARG A 350 -9.27 -18.75 5.65
C ARG A 350 -10.70 -19.04 6.07
N ARG A 351 -11.21 -18.27 7.04
CA ARG A 351 -12.57 -18.40 7.57
C ARG A 351 -13.23 -17.04 7.67
N TRP A 352 -14.50 -16.98 7.35
CA TRP A 352 -15.33 -15.76 7.36
C TRP A 352 -16.50 -15.92 8.31
N ASN A 353 -17.16 -14.85 8.66
CA ASN A 353 -18.24 -14.81 9.65
C ASN A 353 -17.77 -15.35 11.01
N ILE A 354 -16.56 -15.02 11.43
CA ILE A 354 -15.98 -15.48 12.70
C ILE A 354 -15.74 -14.28 13.61
N ASN A 355 -16.47 -14.26 14.74
CA ASN A 355 -16.27 -13.28 15.79
C ASN A 355 -15.32 -13.83 16.87
N THR A 356 -14.42 -12.99 17.35
CA THR A 356 -13.51 -13.32 18.46
C THR A 356 -14.17 -12.96 19.78
N LEU A 357 -14.25 -13.93 20.70
CA LEU A 357 -14.86 -13.75 22.01
C LEU A 357 -13.83 -13.50 23.11
N GLU A 358 -12.71 -14.25 23.10
CA GLU A 358 -11.75 -14.26 24.20
C GLU A 358 -10.39 -14.82 23.73
N PHE A 359 -9.30 -14.26 24.23
CA PHE A 359 -7.96 -14.79 24.11
C PHE A 359 -7.67 -15.67 25.34
N LEU A 360 -7.34 -16.93 25.12
CA LEU A 360 -7.10 -17.93 26.15
C LEU A 360 -5.59 -18.03 26.43
N GLY A 361 -5.22 -18.15 27.68
CA GLY A 361 -3.80 -18.23 28.02
C GLY A 361 -3.50 -18.96 29.30
N GLU A 362 -2.25 -19.40 29.43
CA GLU A 362 -1.70 -20.02 30.62
C GLU A 362 -0.40 -19.32 31.01
N ASN A 363 -0.24 -19.01 32.29
CA ASN A 363 0.96 -18.31 32.81
C ASN A 363 1.27 -17.00 32.05
N GLY A 364 0.23 -16.24 31.66
CA GLY A 364 0.35 -14.98 30.92
C GLY A 364 0.74 -15.12 29.45
N LYS A 365 0.75 -16.32 28.87
CA LYS A 365 1.05 -16.59 27.46
C LYS A 365 -0.19 -17.11 26.74
N LEU A 366 -0.38 -16.67 25.51
CA LEU A 366 -1.46 -17.11 24.63
C LEU A 366 -1.33 -18.60 24.31
N THR A 367 -2.44 -19.32 24.36
CA THR A 367 -2.56 -20.74 23.99
C THR A 367 -3.66 -21.01 22.97
N GLY A 368 -4.62 -20.09 22.83
CA GLY A 368 -5.71 -20.22 21.88
C GLY A 368 -6.64 -19.00 21.89
N VAL A 369 -7.62 -19.04 20.99
CA VAL A 369 -8.63 -17.99 20.86
C VAL A 369 -9.99 -18.63 20.78
N LYS A 370 -10.91 -18.23 21.66
CA LYS A 370 -12.30 -18.64 21.64
C LYS A 370 -13.04 -17.76 20.63
N VAL A 371 -13.67 -18.42 19.67
CA VAL A 371 -14.36 -17.76 18.55
C VAL A 371 -15.80 -18.28 18.42
N GLN A 372 -16.64 -17.48 17.75
CA GLN A 372 -18.03 -17.80 17.49
C GLN A 372 -18.33 -17.58 16.01
N GLU A 373 -18.90 -18.58 15.35
CA GLU A 373 -19.50 -18.37 14.03
C GLU A 373 -20.72 -17.44 14.16
N ILE A 374 -20.92 -16.57 13.20
CA ILE A 374 -21.98 -15.57 13.19
C ILE A 374 -22.66 -15.50 11.82
N ASP A 375 -23.90 -15.00 11.81
CA ASP A 375 -24.60 -14.56 10.61
C ASP A 375 -24.92 -13.06 10.71
N TRP A 376 -24.91 -12.36 9.57
CA TRP A 376 -25.33 -10.98 9.46
C TRP A 376 -26.77 -10.91 8.97
N LYS A 377 -27.68 -10.30 9.75
CA LYS A 377 -29.07 -10.14 9.39
C LYS A 377 -29.42 -8.67 9.20
N PRO A 378 -30.34 -8.34 8.28
CA PRO A 378 -30.86 -7.00 8.18
C PRO A 378 -31.39 -6.52 9.54
N ASN A 379 -31.08 -5.27 9.90
CA ASN A 379 -31.62 -4.66 11.10
C ASN A 379 -33.08 -4.26 10.84
N PRO A 380 -34.08 -4.74 11.59
CA PRO A 380 -35.49 -4.36 11.43
C PRO A 380 -35.74 -2.87 11.59
N GLU A 381 -34.92 -2.18 12.39
CA GLU A 381 -34.99 -0.73 12.62
C GLU A 381 -34.25 0.09 11.56
N GLY A 382 -33.68 -0.58 10.55
CA GLY A 382 -32.83 0.04 9.53
C GLY A 382 -31.40 0.28 10.01
N GLY A 383 -30.54 0.73 9.09
CA GLY A 383 -29.12 1.01 9.39
C GLY A 383 -28.20 -0.20 9.20
N ARG A 384 -27.24 -0.40 10.09
CA ARG A 384 -26.23 -1.47 9.93
C ARG A 384 -26.84 -2.83 10.24
N PRO A 385 -26.48 -3.89 9.48
CA PRO A 385 -26.85 -5.27 9.81
C PRO A 385 -26.45 -5.62 11.24
N ILE A 386 -27.25 -6.49 11.88
CA ILE A 386 -26.99 -7.01 13.21
C ILE A 386 -26.26 -8.37 13.13
N MET A 387 -25.34 -8.57 14.04
CA MET A 387 -24.60 -9.82 14.18
C MET A 387 -25.43 -10.80 15.02
N VAL A 388 -25.61 -12.01 14.54
CA VAL A 388 -26.34 -13.09 15.23
C VAL A 388 -25.42 -14.29 15.37
N GLU A 389 -25.30 -14.82 16.58
CA GLU A 389 -24.50 -16.03 16.85
C GLU A 389 -25.09 -17.26 16.16
N LYS A 390 -24.20 -18.12 15.67
CA LYS A 390 -24.52 -19.38 15.00
C LYS A 390 -23.70 -20.52 15.56
N GLY A 391 -24.36 -21.58 15.96
CA GLY A 391 -23.71 -22.77 16.54
C GLY A 391 -23.18 -22.54 17.96
N LYS A 392 -22.13 -23.27 18.32
CA LYS A 392 -21.45 -23.16 19.62
C LYS A 392 -20.07 -22.53 19.45
N PRO A 393 -19.56 -21.79 20.46
CA PRO A 393 -18.18 -21.33 20.44
C PRO A 393 -17.20 -22.49 20.30
N GLU A 394 -16.11 -22.24 19.59
CA GLU A 394 -14.98 -23.16 19.43
C GLU A 394 -13.66 -22.47 19.80
N ILE A 395 -12.62 -23.29 19.98
CA ILE A 395 -11.28 -22.78 20.29
C ILE A 395 -10.37 -23.03 19.08
N ILE A 396 -9.78 -21.95 18.56
CA ILE A 396 -8.69 -22.02 17.60
C ILE A 396 -7.38 -21.99 18.38
N LYS A 397 -6.57 -23.03 18.26
CA LYS A 397 -5.23 -23.05 18.87
C LYS A 397 -4.36 -21.98 18.21
N ALA A 398 -3.74 -21.15 19.03
CA ALA A 398 -2.84 -20.10 18.56
C ALA A 398 -1.85 -19.70 19.66
N GLU A 399 -0.58 -19.55 19.30
CA GLU A 399 0.49 -19.10 20.16
C GLU A 399 0.97 -17.69 19.76
N LEU A 400 0.46 -17.21 18.62
CA LEU A 400 0.66 -15.84 18.12
C LEU A 400 -0.62 -15.37 17.43
N VAL A 401 -1.16 -14.24 17.86
CA VAL A 401 -2.28 -13.53 17.21
C VAL A 401 -1.80 -12.22 16.67
N LEU A 402 -2.21 -11.92 15.42
CA LEU A 402 -1.88 -10.69 14.72
C LEU A 402 -3.18 -9.95 14.35
N LEU A 403 -3.40 -8.80 14.99
CA LEU A 403 -4.58 -7.97 14.77
C LEU A 403 -4.37 -7.08 13.54
N ALA A 404 -5.06 -7.42 12.45
CA ALA A 404 -4.98 -6.77 11.14
C ALA A 404 -6.33 -6.13 10.72
N MET A 405 -7.01 -5.47 11.67
CA MET A 405 -8.40 -4.99 11.52
C MET A 405 -8.51 -3.56 10.97
N GLY A 406 -7.43 -3.01 10.39
CA GLY A 406 -7.38 -1.66 9.84
C GLY A 406 -7.05 -0.59 10.89
N PHE A 407 -7.25 0.66 10.52
CA PHE A 407 -6.78 1.84 11.27
C PHE A 407 -7.92 2.82 11.53
N LEU A 408 -7.71 3.68 12.54
CA LEU A 408 -8.60 4.78 12.86
C LEU A 408 -8.08 6.05 12.17
N LYS A 409 -9.00 6.79 11.52
CA LYS A 409 -8.67 8.11 11.00
C LYS A 409 -8.29 9.02 12.17
N PRO A 410 -7.15 9.74 12.10
CA PRO A 410 -6.80 10.70 13.14
C PRO A 410 -7.74 11.90 13.14
N GLU A 411 -7.98 12.46 14.31
CA GLU A 411 -8.61 13.76 14.49
C GLU A 411 -7.52 14.83 14.50
N HIS A 412 -7.83 15.99 13.96
CA HIS A 412 -6.92 17.12 13.92
C HIS A 412 -7.54 18.32 14.63
N PRO A 413 -6.75 19.12 15.33
CA PRO A 413 -7.20 20.41 15.84
C PRO A 413 -7.41 21.39 14.67
N ASP A 414 -8.01 22.53 14.94
CA ASP A 414 -8.05 23.65 14.02
C ASP A 414 -6.64 24.20 13.81
N TYR A 415 -6.14 24.11 12.61
CA TYR A 415 -4.81 24.62 12.25
C TYR A 415 -4.88 26.01 11.61
N PRO A 416 -3.80 26.82 11.69
CA PRO A 416 -3.65 28.05 10.93
C PRO A 416 -3.80 27.86 9.41
N ALA A 417 -4.13 28.93 8.70
CA ALA A 417 -4.43 28.90 7.25
C ALA A 417 -3.29 28.40 6.36
N ASN A 418 -2.03 28.44 6.83
CA ASN A 418 -0.86 27.94 6.12
C ASN A 418 -0.53 26.47 6.44
N VAL A 419 -1.43 25.73 7.10
CA VAL A 419 -1.28 24.30 7.40
C VAL A 419 -2.27 23.49 6.56
N PHE A 420 -1.76 22.45 5.90
CA PHE A 420 -2.51 21.58 5.01
C PHE A 420 -2.37 20.12 5.46
N VAL A 421 -3.43 19.34 5.38
CA VAL A 421 -3.41 17.91 5.74
C VAL A 421 -3.65 17.06 4.51
N CYS A 422 -2.87 15.99 4.30
CA CYS A 422 -3.01 15.12 3.14
C CYS A 422 -2.86 13.62 3.44
N GLY A 423 -3.14 12.81 2.43
CA GLY A 423 -3.05 11.36 2.51
C GLY A 423 -4.02 10.76 3.52
N ASP A 424 -3.60 9.67 4.15
CA ASP A 424 -4.43 8.96 5.12
C ASP A 424 -4.68 9.79 6.39
N ALA A 425 -3.83 10.76 6.70
CA ALA A 425 -4.08 11.72 7.78
C ALA A 425 -5.38 12.50 7.54
N ALA A 426 -5.64 12.95 6.31
CA ALA A 426 -6.86 13.67 5.96
C ALA A 426 -8.06 12.75 5.72
N ASN A 427 -7.84 11.61 5.05
CA ASN A 427 -8.92 10.82 4.45
C ASN A 427 -9.20 9.48 5.16
N GLY A 428 -8.37 9.08 6.13
CA GLY A 428 -8.34 7.72 6.67
C GLY A 428 -7.51 6.78 5.80
N ALA A 429 -7.28 5.55 6.29
CA ALA A 429 -6.46 4.55 5.62
C ALA A 429 -6.94 4.27 4.18
N SER A 430 -6.02 4.32 3.23
CA SER A 430 -6.32 4.24 1.81
C SER A 430 -5.23 3.51 1.01
N LEU A 431 -5.39 3.48 -0.31
CA LEU A 431 -4.41 2.90 -1.23
C LEU A 431 -3.21 3.86 -1.43
N VAL A 432 -2.02 3.29 -1.69
CA VAL A 432 -0.81 4.07 -1.98
C VAL A 432 -1.04 5.14 -3.06
N VAL A 433 -1.72 4.79 -4.14
CA VAL A 433 -2.02 5.69 -5.26
C VAL A 433 -2.95 6.84 -4.84
N ARG A 434 -3.90 6.61 -3.93
CA ARG A 434 -4.77 7.66 -3.35
C ARG A 434 -4.00 8.58 -2.42
N ALA A 435 -3.13 8.02 -1.59
CA ALA A 435 -2.24 8.80 -0.73
C ALA A 435 -1.33 9.73 -1.54
N MET A 436 -0.70 9.21 -2.61
CA MET A 436 0.13 10.01 -3.52
C MET A 436 -0.68 11.10 -4.24
N ALA A 437 -1.87 10.78 -4.74
CA ALA A 437 -2.77 11.75 -5.39
C ALA A 437 -3.15 12.88 -4.43
N SER A 438 -3.49 12.56 -3.18
CA SER A 438 -3.78 13.54 -2.14
C SER A 438 -2.57 14.45 -1.86
N GLY A 439 -1.36 13.89 -1.81
CA GLY A 439 -0.13 14.67 -1.66
C GLY A 439 0.07 15.68 -2.80
N LYS A 440 -0.11 15.26 -4.06
CA LYS A 440 -0.04 16.14 -5.23
C LYS A 440 -1.13 17.24 -5.21
N GLN A 441 -2.36 16.88 -4.86
CA GLN A 441 -3.46 17.86 -4.73
C GLN A 441 -3.14 18.90 -3.66
N THR A 442 -2.58 18.46 -2.53
CA THR A 442 -2.16 19.35 -1.45
C THR A 442 -0.99 20.23 -1.87
N ALA A 443 -0.01 19.74 -2.62
CA ALA A 443 1.05 20.57 -3.21
C ALA A 443 0.48 21.67 -4.11
N ASN A 444 -0.54 21.38 -4.91
CA ASN A 444 -1.26 22.36 -5.71
C ASN A 444 -1.96 23.42 -4.82
N ALA A 445 -2.58 23.02 -3.70
CA ALA A 445 -3.23 23.94 -2.78
C ALA A 445 -2.21 24.86 -2.09
N VAL A 446 -1.09 24.31 -1.63
CA VAL A 446 0.04 25.06 -1.06
C VAL A 446 0.58 26.07 -2.09
N HIS A 447 0.79 25.64 -3.33
CA HIS A 447 1.28 26.52 -4.39
C HIS A 447 0.32 27.68 -4.64
N LYS A 448 -0.97 27.43 -4.75
CA LYS A 448 -2.01 28.48 -4.91
C LYS A 448 -2.05 29.43 -3.71
N PHE A 449 -1.83 28.94 -2.51
CA PHE A 449 -1.78 29.77 -1.30
C PHE A 449 -0.57 30.68 -1.28
N LEU A 450 0.61 30.14 -1.62
CA LEU A 450 1.87 30.87 -1.58
C LEU A 450 2.12 31.78 -2.80
N SER A 451 1.38 31.62 -3.88
CA SER A 451 1.50 32.45 -5.11
C SER A 451 0.61 33.70 -5.09
N LYS A 452 -0.16 33.90 -4.00
CA LYS A 452 -0.92 35.14 -3.77
C LYS A 452 -0.03 36.18 -3.13
#